data_431dba3f70d29c00712ad29561404c08
#
_entry.id   431dba3f70d29c00712ad29561404c08
#
_cell.length_a   1.000
_cell.length_b   1.000
_cell.length_c   1.000
_cell.angle_alpha   90.00
_cell.angle_beta   90.00
_cell.angle_gamma   90.00
#
_symmetry.space_group_name_H-M   'P 1'
#
loop_
_entity.id
_entity.type
_entity.pdbx_description
1 polymer ?
#
loop_
_entity_poly.entity_id
_entity_poly.type
_entity_poly.pdbx_seq_one_letter_code
_entity_poly.pdbx_strand_id
1 'polypeptide(L)'
;PRVTRYEIQPAAGVKVSKITNLSDDIALNLAAAGVRIEAPIPGKAAIGIEIPNTNQDIVSIREVIESQEFKNAKSKLAFAVGKDIAGNIIVGDIAKMPHMIIAGTTGSGKSVCTNSIIMSLLYRSTPDEVKLILIDPKMVEFTTYNGIPHLLIPVVTDPRQAAGALNWGVQEMLRRYKLFADNNVRDLGGYNETAEKKGLERLPQIVIAIDEFSDLMMAASKEVEDSVCRLAQMARAAGMHLIIATQRPTTDVITGLIKANIPSRIALSVQSQVDSRTILDTQGAEKLLGYGDMLYYPNGMQKPLRVQGCFCSTNEVESIVGFIKR
;
A
#
# COMPACT_ATOMS: atom_id res chain seq x y z
N PRO A 1 -3.63 -20.35 3.42
CA PRO A 1 -4.38 -19.50 2.47
C PRO A 1 -5.85 -19.40 2.87
N ARG A 2 -6.47 -18.25 2.56
CA ARG A 2 -7.89 -18.02 2.89
C ARG A 2 -8.84 -18.56 1.84
N VAL A 3 -8.35 -18.79 0.63
CA VAL A 3 -9.14 -19.31 -0.48
C VAL A 3 -8.42 -20.48 -1.15
N THR A 4 -9.22 -21.33 -1.79
CA THR A 4 -8.76 -22.35 -2.75
C THR A 4 -9.23 -21.93 -4.13
N ARG A 5 -8.32 -21.88 -5.10
CA ARG A 5 -8.64 -21.59 -6.48
C ARG A 5 -8.76 -22.85 -7.32
N TYR A 6 -9.93 -23.04 -7.91
CA TYR A 6 -10.19 -24.07 -8.90
C TYR A 6 -9.97 -23.48 -10.28
N GLU A 7 -9.10 -24.09 -11.06
CA GLU A 7 -8.81 -23.67 -12.43
C GLU A 7 -9.61 -24.54 -13.39
N ILE A 8 -10.45 -23.91 -14.21
CA ILE A 8 -11.28 -24.62 -15.20
C ILE A 8 -11.02 -24.10 -16.60
N GLN A 9 -11.11 -24.99 -17.58
CA GLN A 9 -11.10 -24.66 -19.00
C GLN A 9 -12.52 -24.77 -19.54
N PRO A 10 -13.15 -23.67 -20.00
CA PRO A 10 -14.48 -23.74 -20.64
C PRO A 10 -14.42 -24.62 -21.89
N ALA A 11 -15.48 -25.38 -22.14
CA ALA A 11 -15.62 -26.09 -23.42
C ALA A 11 -15.71 -25.12 -24.59
N ALA A 12 -15.36 -25.56 -25.78
CA ALA A 12 -15.42 -24.74 -26.98
C ALA A 12 -16.84 -24.17 -27.18
N GLY A 13 -16.94 -22.88 -27.48
CA GLY A 13 -18.22 -22.17 -27.67
C GLY A 13 -18.89 -21.68 -26.38
N VAL A 14 -18.40 -22.00 -25.21
CA VAL A 14 -18.92 -21.47 -23.94
C VAL A 14 -18.34 -20.06 -23.72
N LYS A 15 -19.23 -19.07 -23.62
CA LYS A 15 -18.83 -17.68 -23.34
C LYS A 15 -18.37 -17.55 -21.89
N VAL A 16 -17.24 -16.84 -21.67
CA VAL A 16 -16.69 -16.55 -20.33
C VAL A 16 -17.74 -15.92 -19.41
N SER A 17 -18.57 -15.02 -19.91
CA SER A 17 -19.64 -14.37 -19.15
C SER A 17 -20.67 -15.33 -18.56
N LYS A 18 -20.91 -16.48 -19.18
CA LYS A 18 -21.80 -17.51 -18.61
C LYS A 18 -21.24 -18.10 -17.32
N ILE A 19 -19.91 -18.12 -17.16
CA ILE A 19 -19.26 -18.64 -15.96
C ILE A 19 -19.08 -17.53 -14.93
N THR A 20 -18.60 -16.34 -15.35
CA THR A 20 -18.37 -15.21 -14.42
C THR A 20 -19.66 -14.74 -13.75
N ASN A 21 -20.81 -14.83 -14.44
CA ASN A 21 -22.10 -14.46 -13.86
C ASN A 21 -22.63 -15.46 -12.82
N LEU A 22 -22.00 -16.64 -12.67
CA LEU A 22 -22.40 -17.67 -11.69
C LEU A 22 -21.77 -17.46 -10.31
N SER A 23 -21.02 -16.41 -10.06
CA SER A 23 -20.30 -16.23 -8.79
C SER A 23 -21.23 -16.24 -7.57
N ASP A 24 -22.39 -15.62 -7.67
CA ASP A 24 -23.36 -15.57 -6.58
C ASP A 24 -24.11 -16.91 -6.41
N ASP A 25 -24.41 -17.59 -7.52
CA ASP A 25 -25.03 -18.93 -7.50
C ASP A 25 -24.08 -19.96 -6.88
N ILE A 26 -22.79 -19.89 -7.20
CA ILE A 26 -21.76 -20.77 -6.61
C ILE A 26 -21.61 -20.46 -5.13
N ALA A 27 -21.57 -19.20 -4.73
CA ALA A 27 -21.49 -18.79 -3.33
C ALA A 27 -22.70 -19.29 -2.53
N LEU A 28 -23.90 -19.17 -3.08
CA LEU A 28 -25.13 -19.68 -2.47
C LEU A 28 -25.07 -21.20 -2.26
N ASN A 29 -24.71 -21.96 -3.29
CA ASN A 29 -24.64 -23.43 -3.20
C ASN A 29 -23.58 -23.95 -2.22
N LEU A 30 -22.52 -23.18 -2.01
CA LEU A 30 -21.42 -23.52 -1.09
C LEU A 30 -21.58 -22.90 0.29
N ALA A 31 -22.66 -22.14 0.53
CA ALA A 31 -22.84 -21.32 1.73
C ALA A 31 -21.60 -20.44 2.05
N ALA A 32 -20.94 -19.94 1.01
CA ALA A 32 -19.75 -19.13 1.12
C ALA A 32 -20.11 -17.63 1.18
N ALA A 33 -19.33 -16.84 1.94
CA ALA A 33 -19.54 -15.40 2.07
C ALA A 33 -19.33 -14.61 0.76
N GLY A 34 -18.53 -15.16 -0.18
CA GLY A 34 -18.30 -14.59 -1.50
C GLY A 34 -17.39 -15.50 -2.31
N VAL A 35 -17.63 -15.53 -3.62
CA VAL A 35 -16.79 -16.27 -4.57
C VAL A 35 -16.31 -15.27 -5.62
N ARG A 36 -14.99 -15.16 -5.78
CA ARG A 36 -14.36 -14.34 -6.82
C ARG A 36 -13.99 -15.23 -8.00
N ILE A 37 -14.32 -14.76 -9.21
CA ILE A 37 -13.96 -15.43 -10.46
C ILE A 37 -12.96 -14.54 -11.21
N GLU A 38 -11.78 -15.08 -11.51
CA GLU A 38 -10.76 -14.45 -12.33
C GLU A 38 -10.76 -15.07 -13.74
N ALA A 39 -11.06 -14.26 -14.74
CA ALA A 39 -11.20 -14.74 -16.11
C ALA A 39 -10.65 -13.73 -17.14
N PRO A 40 -9.64 -14.13 -17.93
CA PRO A 40 -8.81 -15.30 -17.77
C PRO A 40 -7.79 -15.15 -16.63
N ILE A 41 -7.21 -16.28 -16.18
CA ILE A 41 -6.03 -16.23 -15.30
C ILE A 41 -4.86 -15.70 -16.14
N PRO A 42 -4.06 -14.74 -15.63
CA PRO A 42 -2.92 -14.21 -16.37
C PRO A 42 -1.96 -15.32 -16.85
N GLY A 43 -1.70 -15.33 -18.16
CA GLY A 43 -0.81 -16.32 -18.79
C GLY A 43 -1.39 -17.73 -18.96
N LYS A 44 -2.68 -17.95 -18.67
CA LYS A 44 -3.36 -19.24 -18.80
C LYS A 44 -4.66 -19.13 -19.59
N ALA A 45 -4.96 -20.13 -20.41
CA ALA A 45 -6.26 -20.28 -21.06
C ALA A 45 -7.27 -20.96 -20.11
N ALA A 46 -7.42 -20.40 -18.91
CA ALA A 46 -8.26 -20.96 -17.84
C ALA A 46 -8.93 -19.85 -17.04
N ILE A 47 -10.02 -20.23 -16.36
CA ILE A 47 -10.77 -19.38 -15.42
C ILE A 47 -10.49 -19.89 -14.01
N GLY A 48 -10.17 -18.96 -13.09
CA GLY A 48 -9.98 -19.26 -11.69
C GLY A 48 -11.23 -18.95 -10.88
N ILE A 49 -11.73 -19.93 -10.14
CA ILE A 49 -12.84 -19.78 -9.18
C ILE A 49 -12.25 -19.86 -7.79
N GLU A 50 -12.29 -18.75 -7.05
CA GLU A 50 -11.70 -18.61 -5.73
C GLU A 50 -12.76 -18.79 -4.66
N ILE A 51 -12.68 -19.90 -3.91
CA ILE A 51 -13.66 -20.31 -2.90
C ILE A 51 -13.03 -20.15 -1.51
N PRO A 52 -13.72 -19.48 -0.56
CA PRO A 52 -13.23 -19.34 0.80
C PRO A 52 -13.02 -20.69 1.49
N ASN A 53 -11.87 -20.83 2.18
CA ASN A 53 -11.59 -21.98 3.01
C ASN A 53 -12.31 -21.87 4.36
N THR A 54 -12.73 -23.00 4.91
CA THR A 54 -13.29 -23.08 6.28
C THR A 54 -12.24 -22.80 7.34
N ASN A 55 -11.03 -23.32 7.14
CA ASN A 55 -9.87 -23.05 8.01
C ASN A 55 -8.97 -22.01 7.36
N GLN A 56 -8.70 -20.93 8.10
CA GLN A 56 -7.92 -19.80 7.60
C GLN A 56 -6.74 -19.53 8.54
N ASP A 57 -5.53 -19.73 8.03
CA ASP A 57 -4.31 -19.45 8.78
C ASP A 57 -3.96 -17.95 8.72
N ILE A 58 -3.42 -17.43 9.81
CA ILE A 58 -2.85 -16.09 9.89
C ILE A 58 -1.45 -16.11 9.27
N VAL A 59 -1.17 -15.14 8.41
CA VAL A 59 0.18 -14.90 7.91
C VAL A 59 0.87 -13.91 8.85
N SER A 60 1.85 -14.37 9.63
CA SER A 60 2.60 -13.49 10.52
C SER A 60 3.53 -12.57 9.74
N ILE A 61 3.63 -11.29 10.15
CA ILE A 61 4.62 -10.37 9.58
C ILE A 61 6.05 -10.91 9.76
N ARG A 62 6.32 -11.58 10.88
CA ARG A 62 7.61 -12.20 11.16
C ARG A 62 7.99 -13.24 10.11
N GLU A 63 7.06 -14.09 9.71
CA GLU A 63 7.29 -15.09 8.68
C GLU A 63 7.73 -14.46 7.35
N VAL A 64 7.11 -13.33 6.97
CA VAL A 64 7.46 -12.62 5.74
C VAL A 64 8.80 -11.92 5.87
N ILE A 65 9.08 -11.24 6.99
CA ILE A 65 10.35 -10.52 7.21
C ILE A 65 11.53 -11.49 7.30
N GLU A 66 11.35 -12.67 7.88
CA GLU A 66 12.40 -13.69 8.00
C GLU A 66 12.61 -14.49 6.69
N SER A 67 11.75 -14.34 5.69
CA SER A 67 11.84 -15.03 4.41
C SER A 67 13.08 -14.63 3.59
N GLN A 68 13.49 -15.49 2.67
CA GLN A 68 14.59 -15.18 1.77
C GLN A 68 14.23 -14.07 0.78
N GLU A 69 12.97 -14.02 0.35
CA GLU A 69 12.43 -12.99 -0.54
C GLU A 69 12.61 -11.59 0.07
N PHE A 70 12.28 -11.42 1.36
CA PHE A 70 12.44 -10.17 2.05
C PHE A 70 13.91 -9.84 2.34
N LYS A 71 14.70 -10.81 2.80
CA LYS A 71 16.13 -10.62 3.09
C LYS A 71 16.94 -10.26 1.84
N ASN A 72 16.62 -10.87 0.70
CA ASN A 72 17.30 -10.64 -0.57
C ASN A 72 16.86 -9.34 -1.27
N ALA A 73 15.77 -8.71 -0.84
CA ALA A 73 15.35 -7.43 -1.39
C ALA A 73 16.42 -6.36 -1.10
N LYS A 74 16.91 -5.70 -2.13
CA LYS A 74 18.01 -4.69 -1.99
C LYS A 74 17.51 -3.33 -1.50
N SER A 75 16.26 -3.01 -1.77
CA SER A 75 15.68 -1.72 -1.45
C SER A 75 15.48 -1.53 0.06
N LYS A 76 15.81 -0.35 0.56
CA LYS A 76 15.52 0.06 1.94
C LYS A 76 14.03 0.32 2.18
N LEU A 77 13.26 0.44 1.12
CA LEU A 77 11.82 0.64 1.11
C LEU A 77 11.03 -0.63 0.77
N ALA A 78 11.66 -1.80 0.87
CA ALA A 78 10.96 -3.08 0.76
C ALA A 78 10.06 -3.31 1.97
N PHE A 79 8.86 -3.84 1.73
CA PHE A 79 7.89 -4.12 2.79
C PHE A 79 7.19 -5.47 2.61
N ALA A 80 6.78 -6.05 3.73
CA ALA A 80 6.04 -7.30 3.77
C ALA A 80 4.60 -7.06 3.28
N VAL A 81 4.19 -7.73 2.22
CA VAL A 81 2.80 -7.74 1.75
C VAL A 81 2.03 -8.89 2.38
N GLY A 82 2.49 -10.12 2.19
CA GLY A 82 1.85 -11.32 2.70
C GLY A 82 2.13 -12.55 1.86
N LYS A 83 1.13 -13.40 1.67
CA LYS A 83 1.20 -14.60 0.85
C LYS A 83 0.12 -14.61 -0.23
N ASP A 84 0.48 -15.03 -1.43
CA ASP A 84 -0.49 -15.27 -2.50
C ASP A 84 -1.31 -16.56 -2.27
N ILE A 85 -2.22 -16.87 -3.20
CA ILE A 85 -3.08 -18.06 -3.11
C ILE A 85 -2.27 -19.37 -3.11
N ALA A 86 -1.13 -19.40 -3.80
CA ALA A 86 -0.24 -20.57 -3.85
C ALA A 86 0.67 -20.69 -2.61
N GLY A 87 0.64 -19.72 -1.72
CA GLY A 87 1.48 -19.69 -0.51
C GLY A 87 2.84 -19.05 -0.70
N ASN A 88 3.10 -18.43 -1.87
CA ASN A 88 4.34 -17.71 -2.11
C ASN A 88 4.38 -16.41 -1.31
N ILE A 89 5.55 -16.09 -0.76
CA ILE A 89 5.80 -14.82 -0.09
C ILE A 89 5.80 -13.67 -1.10
N ILE A 90 5.06 -12.62 -0.79
CA ILE A 90 4.99 -11.40 -1.60
C ILE A 90 5.63 -10.26 -0.82
N VAL A 91 6.63 -9.65 -1.43
CA VAL A 91 7.35 -8.47 -0.92
C VAL A 91 7.14 -7.32 -1.88
N GLY A 92 6.68 -6.19 -1.35
CA GLY A 92 6.54 -4.95 -2.10
C GLY A 92 7.79 -4.08 -1.98
N ASP A 93 7.89 -3.08 -2.84
CA ASP A 93 8.98 -2.10 -2.82
C ASP A 93 8.43 -0.72 -3.16
N ILE A 94 8.37 0.16 -2.16
CA ILE A 94 7.86 1.53 -2.34
C ILE A 94 8.70 2.31 -3.37
N ALA A 95 10.00 2.07 -3.44
CA ALA A 95 10.85 2.76 -4.41
C ALA A 95 10.47 2.47 -5.87
N LYS A 96 9.92 1.28 -6.13
CA LYS A 96 9.44 0.88 -7.46
C LYS A 96 8.02 1.34 -7.75
N MET A 97 7.18 1.50 -6.74
CA MET A 97 5.76 1.80 -6.88
C MET A 97 5.44 3.21 -7.39
N PRO A 98 6.07 4.31 -7.15
CA PRO A 98 6.74 4.88 -5.96
C PRO A 98 5.77 5.44 -4.92
N HIS A 99 4.48 5.58 -5.28
CA HIS A 99 3.40 6.04 -4.43
C HIS A 99 2.27 5.02 -4.47
N MET A 100 1.45 4.97 -3.42
CA MET A 100 0.47 3.91 -3.24
C MET A 100 -0.82 4.43 -2.62
N ILE A 101 -1.96 3.94 -3.13
CA ILE A 101 -3.26 4.11 -2.51
C ILE A 101 -3.64 2.79 -1.84
N ILE A 102 -4.08 2.86 -0.58
CA ILE A 102 -4.60 1.72 0.18
C ILE A 102 -6.03 2.06 0.59
N ALA A 103 -7.00 1.29 0.14
CA ALA A 103 -8.39 1.54 0.48
C ALA A 103 -9.13 0.26 0.89
N GLY A 104 -10.03 0.42 1.85
CA GLY A 104 -10.87 -0.66 2.36
C GLY A 104 -11.72 -0.19 3.52
N THR A 105 -12.88 -0.82 3.72
CA THR A 105 -13.82 -0.46 4.77
C THR A 105 -13.33 -0.86 6.17
N THR A 106 -14.04 -0.46 7.20
CA THR A 106 -13.77 -0.87 8.58
C THR A 106 -13.80 -2.41 8.68
N GLY A 107 -12.81 -3.00 9.36
CA GLY A 107 -12.66 -4.45 9.47
C GLY A 107 -11.99 -5.13 8.27
N SER A 108 -11.69 -4.41 7.20
CA SER A 108 -10.99 -4.96 6.04
C SER A 108 -9.53 -5.34 6.30
N GLY A 109 -8.91 -4.78 7.35
CA GLY A 109 -7.51 -4.95 7.68
C GLY A 109 -6.61 -3.77 7.22
N LYS A 110 -7.19 -2.61 6.87
CA LYS A 110 -6.46 -1.43 6.41
C LYS A 110 -5.38 -0.98 7.40
N SER A 111 -5.72 -0.83 8.67
CA SER A 111 -4.79 -0.40 9.72
C SER A 111 -3.65 -1.41 9.92
N VAL A 112 -3.95 -2.69 9.89
CA VAL A 112 -2.92 -3.74 9.96
C VAL A 112 -1.99 -3.68 8.76
N CYS A 113 -2.53 -3.45 7.56
CA CYS A 113 -1.75 -3.31 6.33
C CYS A 113 -0.80 -2.10 6.41
N THR A 114 -1.29 -0.93 6.79
CA THR A 114 -0.47 0.29 6.94
C THR A 114 0.60 0.13 8.02
N ASN A 115 0.25 -0.45 9.17
CA ASN A 115 1.21 -0.76 10.24
C ASN A 115 2.27 -1.77 9.77
N SER A 116 1.90 -2.81 9.02
CA SER A 116 2.85 -3.79 8.49
C SER A 116 3.87 -3.14 7.55
N ILE A 117 3.46 -2.16 6.76
CA ILE A 117 4.37 -1.39 5.90
C ILE A 117 5.35 -0.58 6.74
N ILE A 118 4.85 0.20 7.71
CA ILE A 118 5.69 1.00 8.60
C ILE A 118 6.67 0.10 9.38
N MET A 119 6.19 -0.99 9.96
CA MET A 119 7.02 -1.95 10.67
C MET A 119 8.12 -2.55 9.80
N SER A 120 7.81 -2.87 8.54
CA SER A 120 8.80 -3.36 7.57
C SER A 120 9.92 -2.35 7.33
N LEU A 121 9.58 -1.05 7.22
CA LEU A 121 10.55 0.03 7.05
C LEU A 121 11.43 0.18 8.30
N LEU A 122 10.83 0.17 9.49
CA LEU A 122 11.55 0.26 10.77
C LEU A 122 12.49 -0.92 11.00
N TYR A 123 12.10 -2.11 10.54
CA TYR A 123 12.91 -3.32 10.66
C TYR A 123 14.12 -3.30 9.72
N ARG A 124 14.00 -2.63 8.57
CA ARG A 124 14.97 -2.69 7.48
C ARG A 124 15.90 -1.50 7.41
N SER A 125 15.50 -0.35 7.92
CA SER A 125 16.17 0.92 7.65
C SER A 125 16.46 1.69 8.92
N THR A 126 17.64 2.31 8.95
CA THR A 126 18.03 3.24 10.01
C THR A 126 17.36 4.61 9.82
N PRO A 127 17.32 5.46 10.86
CA PRO A 127 16.79 6.82 10.75
C PRO A 127 17.53 7.71 9.74
N ASP A 128 18.78 7.41 9.43
CA ASP A 128 19.56 8.14 8.43
C ASP A 128 19.27 7.69 7.00
N GLU A 129 18.70 6.51 6.84
CA GLU A 129 18.32 5.95 5.54
C GLU A 129 16.88 6.29 5.16
N VAL A 130 15.96 6.26 6.13
CA VAL A 130 14.51 6.50 5.93
C VAL A 130 13.94 7.36 7.04
N LYS A 131 13.29 8.44 6.65
CA LYS A 131 12.50 9.30 7.53
C LYS A 131 11.02 9.18 7.20
N LEU A 132 10.19 9.38 8.23
CA LEU A 132 8.75 9.25 8.15
C LEU A 132 8.06 10.55 8.52
N ILE A 133 6.99 10.86 7.79
CA ILE A 133 5.94 11.80 8.22
C ILE A 133 4.66 10.98 8.30
N LEU A 134 4.09 10.87 9.49
CA LEU A 134 2.87 10.11 9.73
C LEU A 134 1.73 11.07 10.03
N ILE A 135 0.63 10.91 9.31
CA ILE A 135 -0.58 11.75 9.41
C ILE A 135 -1.74 10.87 9.83
N ASP A 136 -2.30 11.14 11.00
CA ASP A 136 -3.37 10.38 11.62
C ASP A 136 -4.44 11.32 12.23
N PRO A 137 -5.40 11.78 11.41
CA PRO A 137 -6.43 12.71 11.87
C PRO A 137 -7.31 12.17 13.01
N LYS A 138 -7.44 10.85 13.10
CA LYS A 138 -8.28 10.19 14.11
C LYS A 138 -7.55 9.86 15.40
N MET A 139 -6.23 10.00 15.44
CA MET A 139 -5.37 9.70 16.59
C MET A 139 -5.49 8.25 17.11
N VAL A 140 -5.70 7.29 16.22
CA VAL A 140 -5.96 5.89 16.60
C VAL A 140 -4.81 4.97 16.19
N GLU A 141 -4.21 5.19 15.01
CA GLU A 141 -3.35 4.20 14.38
C GLU A 141 -1.85 4.50 14.51
N PHE A 142 -1.45 5.77 14.37
CA PHE A 142 -0.03 6.13 14.27
C PHE A 142 0.55 6.81 15.51
N THR A 143 -0.27 7.19 16.48
CA THR A 143 0.19 7.91 17.69
C THR A 143 1.21 7.10 18.51
N THR A 144 1.14 5.77 18.44
CA THR A 144 2.11 4.85 19.06
C THR A 144 3.55 5.09 18.60
N TYR A 145 3.74 5.54 17.35
CA TYR A 145 5.07 5.80 16.78
C TYR A 145 5.72 7.09 17.26
N ASN A 146 5.02 7.97 17.98
CA ASN A 146 5.61 9.19 18.50
C ASN A 146 6.86 8.89 19.33
N GLY A 147 7.95 9.61 19.03
CA GLY A 147 9.24 9.49 19.73
C GLY A 147 10.24 8.54 19.08
N ILE A 148 9.91 7.84 17.99
CA ILE A 148 10.92 7.08 17.24
C ILE A 148 11.82 8.04 16.45
N PRO A 149 13.13 7.72 16.29
CA PRO A 149 14.08 8.61 15.61
C PRO A 149 13.85 8.74 14.11
N HIS A 150 13.03 7.87 13.51
CA HIS A 150 12.66 7.93 12.11
C HIS A 150 11.69 9.07 11.79
N LEU A 151 10.92 9.58 12.77
CA LEU A 151 9.98 10.67 12.53
C LEU A 151 10.72 12.00 12.31
N LEU A 152 10.36 12.72 11.22
CA LEU A 152 10.80 14.09 10.99
C LEU A 152 10.10 15.08 11.92
N ILE A 153 8.84 14.84 12.21
CA ILE A 153 7.98 15.63 13.10
C ILE A 153 7.10 14.66 13.90
N PRO A 154 6.56 15.06 15.06
CA PRO A 154 5.55 14.27 15.75
C PRO A 154 4.38 13.92 14.81
N VAL A 155 3.68 12.82 15.08
CA VAL A 155 2.51 12.41 14.28
C VAL A 155 1.54 13.58 14.16
N VAL A 156 1.20 13.92 12.91
CA VAL A 156 0.30 15.04 12.59
C VAL A 156 -1.15 14.58 12.74
N THR A 157 -1.90 15.24 13.61
CA THR A 157 -3.28 14.87 13.94
C THR A 157 -4.32 15.90 13.50
N ASP A 158 -3.91 17.12 13.24
CA ASP A 158 -4.79 18.17 12.71
C ASP A 158 -4.80 18.18 11.19
N PRO A 159 -5.97 18.14 10.52
CA PRO A 159 -6.04 18.10 9.04
C PRO A 159 -5.44 19.33 8.34
N ARG A 160 -5.48 20.50 8.96
CA ARG A 160 -4.86 21.72 8.37
C ARG A 160 -3.35 21.67 8.50
N GLN A 161 -2.83 21.17 9.62
CA GLN A 161 -1.40 20.93 9.78
C GLN A 161 -0.92 19.84 8.80
N ALA A 162 -1.75 18.85 8.52
CA ALA A 162 -1.48 17.84 7.51
C ALA A 162 -1.33 18.43 6.11
N ALA A 163 -2.20 19.37 5.71
CA ALA A 163 -2.05 20.12 4.46
C ALA A 163 -0.71 20.89 4.42
N GLY A 164 -0.33 21.50 5.54
CA GLY A 164 0.98 22.15 5.71
C GLY A 164 2.15 21.18 5.57
N ALA A 165 2.06 19.99 6.14
CA ALA A 165 3.09 18.95 6.04
C ALA A 165 3.25 18.46 4.59
N LEU A 166 2.16 18.29 3.85
CA LEU A 166 2.21 17.94 2.42
C LEU A 166 2.84 19.06 1.58
N ASN A 167 2.51 20.30 1.86
CA ASN A 167 3.14 21.45 1.18
C ASN A 167 4.64 21.53 1.52
N TRP A 168 5.02 21.27 2.77
CA TRP A 168 6.44 21.12 3.14
C TRP A 168 7.12 20.05 2.30
N GLY A 169 6.46 18.92 2.10
CA GLY A 169 6.97 17.84 1.24
C GLY A 169 7.26 18.34 -0.19
N VAL A 170 6.37 19.16 -0.76
CA VAL A 170 6.59 19.78 -2.07
C VAL A 170 7.82 20.71 -2.05
N GLN A 171 7.98 21.53 -1.02
CA GLN A 171 9.14 22.42 -0.89
C GLN A 171 10.46 21.66 -0.72
N GLU A 172 10.45 20.60 0.11
CA GLU A 172 11.61 19.72 0.27
C GLU A 172 11.99 19.02 -1.03
N MET A 173 11.01 18.55 -1.79
CA MET A 173 11.23 17.98 -3.12
C MET A 173 11.93 18.97 -4.06
N LEU A 174 11.46 20.22 -4.11
CA LEU A 174 12.06 21.27 -4.92
C LEU A 174 13.48 21.63 -4.45
N ARG A 175 13.70 21.67 -3.13
CA ARG A 175 15.03 21.86 -2.53
C ARG A 175 16.00 20.75 -2.97
N ARG A 176 15.54 19.49 -2.95
CA ARG A 176 16.35 18.36 -3.39
C ARG A 176 16.71 18.43 -4.87
N TYR A 177 15.76 18.81 -5.72
CA TYR A 177 16.03 19.00 -7.16
C TYR A 177 17.09 20.10 -7.41
N LYS A 178 17.06 21.19 -6.64
CA LYS A 178 18.09 22.20 -6.70
C LYS A 178 19.47 21.64 -6.31
N LEU A 179 19.54 20.89 -5.21
CA LEU A 179 20.78 20.21 -4.79
C LEU A 179 21.29 19.23 -5.85
N PHE A 180 20.40 18.52 -6.52
CA PHE A 180 20.77 17.62 -7.61
C PHE A 180 21.36 18.37 -8.80
N ALA A 181 20.74 19.47 -9.20
CA ALA A 181 21.24 20.34 -10.26
C ALA A 181 22.62 20.92 -9.91
N ASP A 182 22.80 21.44 -8.71
CA ASP A 182 24.06 22.02 -8.23
C ASP A 182 25.20 20.98 -8.20
N ASN A 183 24.88 19.70 -8.09
CA ASN A 183 25.85 18.61 -8.05
C ASN A 183 25.89 17.76 -9.33
N ASN A 184 25.19 18.17 -10.40
CA ASN A 184 25.11 17.48 -11.68
C ASN A 184 24.64 16.01 -11.56
N VAL A 185 23.69 15.74 -10.67
CA VAL A 185 23.06 14.44 -10.48
C VAL A 185 21.56 14.49 -10.80
N ARG A 186 20.92 13.34 -11.00
CA ARG A 186 19.52 13.28 -11.45
C ARG A 186 18.54 12.82 -10.38
N ASP A 187 19.03 12.15 -9.35
CA ASP A 187 18.21 11.52 -8.32
C ASP A 187 18.94 11.43 -6.97
N LEU A 188 18.21 10.98 -5.96
CA LEU A 188 18.73 10.83 -4.60
C LEU A 188 19.92 9.87 -4.52
N GLY A 189 19.90 8.77 -5.26
CA GLY A 189 21.00 7.79 -5.29
C GLY A 189 22.30 8.44 -5.76
N GLY A 190 22.26 9.10 -6.91
CA GLY A 190 23.39 9.84 -7.47
C GLY A 190 23.87 10.96 -6.57
N TYR A 191 22.94 11.67 -5.89
CA TYR A 191 23.30 12.68 -4.91
C TYR A 191 24.05 12.08 -3.72
N ASN A 192 23.54 11.01 -3.13
CA ASN A 192 24.15 10.38 -1.96
C ASN A 192 25.53 9.80 -2.25
N GLU A 193 25.74 9.21 -3.44
CA GLU A 193 27.08 8.78 -3.87
C GLU A 193 28.05 9.96 -4.01
N THR A 194 27.59 11.07 -4.53
CA THR A 194 28.38 12.29 -4.68
C THR A 194 28.67 12.94 -3.33
N ALA A 195 27.67 12.97 -2.45
CA ALA A 195 27.80 13.50 -1.09
C ALA A 195 28.87 12.73 -0.30
N GLU A 196 28.88 11.41 -0.38
CA GLU A 196 29.89 10.57 0.26
C GLU A 196 31.31 10.89 -0.23
N LYS A 197 31.50 11.07 -1.54
CA LYS A 197 32.79 11.44 -2.13
C LYS A 197 33.28 12.84 -1.77
N LYS A 198 32.35 13.78 -1.58
CA LYS A 198 32.62 15.19 -1.29
C LYS A 198 32.60 15.53 0.22
N GLY A 199 32.26 14.57 1.08
CA GLY A 199 32.08 14.81 2.53
C GLY A 199 30.84 15.67 2.84
N LEU A 200 29.83 15.63 1.99
CA LEU A 200 28.55 16.31 2.21
C LEU A 200 27.60 15.39 2.96
N GLU A 201 26.56 15.98 3.57
CA GLU A 201 25.51 15.23 4.25
C GLU A 201 24.66 14.42 3.25
N ARG A 202 24.45 13.15 3.56
CA ARG A 202 23.53 12.29 2.81
C ARG A 202 22.08 12.68 3.12
N LEU A 203 21.20 12.49 2.16
CA LEU A 203 19.77 12.71 2.34
C LEU A 203 19.03 11.37 2.49
N PRO A 204 18.11 11.25 3.47
CA PRO A 204 17.29 10.06 3.62
C PRO A 204 16.20 9.99 2.56
N GLN A 205 15.69 8.78 2.30
CA GLN A 205 14.37 8.60 1.72
C GLN A 205 13.32 9.16 2.69
N ILE A 206 12.23 9.71 2.19
CA ILE A 206 11.13 10.21 3.01
C ILE A 206 9.84 9.49 2.58
N VAL A 207 9.16 8.87 3.54
CA VAL A 207 7.84 8.27 3.34
C VAL A 207 6.80 9.06 4.12
N ILE A 208 5.80 9.56 3.41
CA ILE A 208 4.67 10.28 3.98
C ILE A 208 3.48 9.32 3.95
N ALA A 209 3.01 8.88 5.12
CA ALA A 209 1.88 7.97 5.25
C ALA A 209 0.69 8.69 5.88
N ILE A 210 -0.48 8.55 5.25
CA ILE A 210 -1.74 9.16 5.67
C ILE A 210 -2.71 8.04 5.98
N ASP A 211 -3.21 7.96 7.22
CA ASP A 211 -4.13 6.89 7.63
C ASP A 211 -5.56 7.09 7.12
N GLU A 212 -6.08 8.31 7.13
CA GLU A 212 -7.42 8.60 6.60
C GLU A 212 -7.40 9.86 5.74
N PHE A 213 -7.27 9.64 4.44
CA PHE A 213 -7.15 10.72 3.46
C PHE A 213 -8.46 11.50 3.27
N SER A 214 -9.60 10.87 3.48
CA SER A 214 -10.90 11.56 3.39
C SER A 214 -11.00 12.73 4.34
N ASP A 215 -10.44 12.63 5.53
CA ASP A 215 -10.51 13.71 6.53
C ASP A 215 -9.69 14.95 6.10
N LEU A 216 -8.58 14.73 5.38
CA LEU A 216 -7.80 15.82 4.79
C LEU A 216 -8.56 16.46 3.62
N MET A 217 -9.17 15.66 2.76
CA MET A 217 -9.96 16.14 1.62
C MET A 217 -11.20 16.93 2.06
N MET A 218 -11.81 16.55 3.16
CA MET A 218 -12.95 17.32 3.74
C MET A 218 -12.52 18.67 4.30
N ALA A 219 -11.31 18.78 4.84
CA ALA A 219 -10.83 20.00 5.49
C ALA A 219 -10.20 21.01 4.52
N ALA A 220 -9.44 20.55 3.52
CA ALA A 220 -8.64 21.38 2.63
C ALA A 220 -8.42 20.69 1.25
N SER A 221 -9.50 20.31 0.58
CA SER A 221 -9.43 19.43 -0.61
C SER A 221 -8.50 19.92 -1.69
N LYS A 222 -8.59 21.20 -2.07
CA LYS A 222 -7.78 21.76 -3.16
C LYS A 222 -6.28 21.76 -2.83
N GLU A 223 -5.91 22.25 -1.66
CA GLU A 223 -4.50 22.34 -1.23
C GLU A 223 -3.89 20.92 -1.10
N VAL A 224 -4.64 19.98 -0.54
CA VAL A 224 -4.22 18.59 -0.35
C VAL A 224 -4.08 17.89 -1.70
N GLU A 225 -5.07 18.00 -2.58
CA GLU A 225 -5.02 17.40 -3.91
C GLU A 225 -3.86 17.95 -4.74
N ASP A 226 -3.66 19.28 -4.77
CA ASP A 226 -2.57 19.92 -5.49
C ASP A 226 -1.20 19.43 -5.00
N SER A 227 -0.99 19.36 -3.68
CA SER A 227 0.26 18.89 -3.09
C SER A 227 0.50 17.40 -3.37
N VAL A 228 -0.52 16.57 -3.21
CA VAL A 228 -0.44 15.13 -3.50
C VAL A 228 -0.12 14.88 -4.97
N CYS A 229 -0.80 15.56 -5.88
CA CYS A 229 -0.55 15.41 -7.32
C CYS A 229 0.87 15.84 -7.70
N ARG A 230 1.37 16.95 -7.16
CA ARG A 230 2.75 17.41 -7.42
C ARG A 230 3.79 16.42 -6.90
N LEU A 231 3.62 15.92 -5.69
CA LEU A 231 4.49 14.89 -5.13
C LEU A 231 4.42 13.60 -5.96
N ALA A 232 3.23 13.14 -6.30
CA ALA A 232 3.06 11.93 -7.08
C ALA A 232 3.71 12.01 -8.47
N GLN A 233 3.71 13.19 -9.10
CA GLN A 233 4.34 13.39 -10.41
C GLN A 233 5.86 13.44 -10.36
N MET A 234 6.45 14.01 -9.31
CA MET A 234 7.84 14.42 -9.33
C MET A 234 8.70 13.88 -8.17
N ALA A 235 8.12 13.36 -7.09
CA ALA A 235 8.87 13.08 -5.87
C ALA A 235 9.73 11.81 -5.93
N ARG A 236 9.50 10.90 -6.88
CA ARG A 236 10.23 9.63 -7.00
C ARG A 236 11.76 9.83 -7.06
N ALA A 237 12.23 10.66 -7.96
CA ALA A 237 13.68 10.91 -8.11
C ALA A 237 14.27 11.65 -6.91
N ALA A 238 13.46 12.46 -6.21
CA ALA A 238 13.83 13.11 -4.96
C ALA A 238 13.87 12.16 -3.74
N GLY A 239 13.49 10.90 -3.90
CA GLY A 239 13.44 9.92 -2.82
C GLY A 239 12.31 10.18 -1.83
N MET A 240 11.17 10.69 -2.29
CA MET A 240 10.00 10.98 -1.47
C MET A 240 8.80 10.19 -1.99
N HIS A 241 8.05 9.58 -1.08
CA HIS A 241 7.02 8.60 -1.41
C HIS A 241 5.76 8.83 -0.58
N LEU A 242 4.60 8.64 -1.20
CA LEU A 242 3.29 8.77 -0.56
C LEU A 242 2.65 7.40 -0.36
N ILE A 243 2.10 7.18 0.83
CA ILE A 243 1.16 6.10 1.14
C ILE A 243 -0.13 6.76 1.59
N ILE A 244 -1.17 6.67 0.77
CA ILE A 244 -2.46 7.31 1.01
C ILE A 244 -3.47 6.22 1.34
N ALA A 245 -3.92 6.17 2.59
CA ALA A 245 -4.93 5.22 3.02
C ALA A 245 -6.28 5.90 3.28
N THR A 246 -7.38 5.20 2.99
CA THR A 246 -8.73 5.68 3.28
C THR A 246 -9.71 4.52 3.49
N GLN A 247 -10.68 4.75 4.39
CA GLN A 247 -11.85 3.88 4.57
C GLN A 247 -13.02 4.28 3.65
N ARG A 248 -12.90 5.42 2.95
CA ARG A 248 -13.94 5.97 2.07
C ARG A 248 -13.46 5.97 0.61
N PRO A 249 -13.62 4.87 -0.13
CA PRO A 249 -13.19 4.77 -1.52
C PRO A 249 -14.20 5.44 -2.46
N THR A 250 -14.44 6.73 -2.28
CA THR A 250 -15.36 7.53 -3.10
C THR A 250 -14.60 8.42 -4.07
N THR A 251 -15.24 8.84 -5.15
CA THR A 251 -14.60 9.60 -6.25
C THR A 251 -14.24 11.03 -5.86
N ASP A 252 -14.83 11.58 -4.81
CA ASP A 252 -14.47 12.88 -4.22
C ASP A 252 -13.24 12.80 -3.31
N VAL A 253 -12.89 11.62 -2.82
CA VAL A 253 -11.69 11.34 -2.03
C VAL A 253 -10.55 10.82 -2.92
N ILE A 254 -10.81 9.77 -3.68
CA ILE A 254 -9.87 9.20 -4.67
C ILE A 254 -10.25 9.77 -6.04
N THR A 255 -9.84 11.00 -6.26
CA THR A 255 -10.20 11.74 -7.48
C THR A 255 -9.49 11.18 -8.73
N GLY A 256 -10.02 11.51 -9.90
CA GLY A 256 -9.39 11.13 -11.16
C GLY A 256 -7.95 11.64 -11.31
N LEU A 257 -7.65 12.82 -10.77
CA LEU A 257 -6.29 13.38 -10.78
C LEU A 257 -5.33 12.57 -9.90
N ILE A 258 -5.76 12.20 -8.69
CA ILE A 258 -4.98 11.38 -7.77
C ILE A 258 -4.74 9.99 -8.40
N LYS A 259 -5.77 9.36 -8.94
CA LYS A 259 -5.67 8.05 -9.60
C LYS A 259 -4.71 8.06 -10.80
N ALA A 260 -4.75 9.13 -11.60
CA ALA A 260 -3.87 9.26 -12.77
C ALA A 260 -2.38 9.34 -12.38
N ASN A 261 -2.09 9.85 -11.20
CA ASN A 261 -0.72 10.06 -10.73
C ASN A 261 -0.21 8.95 -9.78
N ILE A 262 -1.12 8.16 -9.21
CA ILE A 262 -0.78 7.06 -8.29
C ILE A 262 -1.36 5.74 -8.83
N PRO A 263 -0.63 5.05 -9.70
CA PRO A 263 -1.12 3.82 -10.33
C PRO A 263 -1.01 2.57 -9.45
N SER A 264 -0.16 2.57 -8.42
CA SER A 264 -0.02 1.43 -7.50
C SER A 264 -1.08 1.48 -6.42
N ARG A 265 -1.79 0.37 -6.22
CA ARG A 265 -2.97 0.31 -5.35
C ARG A 265 -3.04 -1.00 -4.60
N ILE A 266 -3.56 -0.91 -3.38
CA ILE A 266 -4.01 -2.06 -2.58
C ILE A 266 -5.48 -1.85 -2.27
N ALA A 267 -6.34 -2.74 -2.74
CA ALA A 267 -7.73 -2.79 -2.33
C ALA A 267 -7.92 -3.90 -1.31
N LEU A 268 -8.37 -3.51 -0.14
CA LEU A 268 -8.90 -4.43 0.86
C LEU A 268 -10.41 -4.58 0.64
N SER A 269 -11.09 -5.35 1.50
CA SER A 269 -12.53 -5.58 1.35
C SER A 269 -13.33 -4.27 1.33
N VAL A 270 -14.23 -4.14 0.39
CA VAL A 270 -15.17 -3.01 0.21
C VAL A 270 -16.60 -3.51 0.14
N GLN A 271 -17.57 -2.58 0.23
CA GLN A 271 -18.99 -2.95 0.30
C GLN A 271 -19.63 -3.16 -1.08
N SER A 272 -19.11 -2.50 -2.10
CA SER A 272 -19.75 -2.50 -3.42
C SER A 272 -18.76 -2.64 -4.57
N GLN A 273 -19.27 -3.05 -5.74
CA GLN A 273 -18.49 -3.05 -6.99
C GLN A 273 -18.08 -1.62 -7.41
N VAL A 274 -18.87 -0.61 -7.04
CA VAL A 274 -18.55 0.79 -7.32
C VAL A 274 -17.30 1.20 -6.56
N ASP A 275 -17.21 0.85 -5.28
CA ASP A 275 -16.03 1.10 -4.44
C ASP A 275 -14.80 0.38 -5.01
N SER A 276 -14.95 -0.87 -5.42
CA SER A 276 -13.86 -1.63 -6.06
C SER A 276 -13.35 -0.94 -7.32
N ARG A 277 -14.25 -0.50 -8.19
CA ARG A 277 -13.88 0.23 -9.42
C ARG A 277 -13.24 1.58 -9.11
N THR A 278 -13.69 2.26 -8.08
CA THR A 278 -13.07 3.52 -7.65
C THR A 278 -11.60 3.31 -7.27
N ILE A 279 -11.25 2.20 -6.64
CA ILE A 279 -9.87 1.91 -6.23
C ILE A 279 -9.06 1.30 -7.40
N LEU A 280 -9.60 0.27 -8.05
CA LEU A 280 -8.85 -0.62 -8.94
C LEU A 280 -9.16 -0.46 -10.43
N ASP A 281 -10.16 0.37 -10.78
CA ASP A 281 -10.77 0.43 -12.13
C ASP A 281 -11.43 -0.89 -12.57
N THR A 282 -11.54 -1.86 -11.68
CA THR A 282 -12.17 -3.16 -11.89
C THR A 282 -12.94 -3.61 -10.66
N GLN A 283 -13.85 -4.54 -10.84
CA GLN A 283 -14.57 -5.21 -9.74
C GLN A 283 -13.70 -6.30 -9.10
N GLY A 284 -14.07 -6.77 -7.94
CA GLY A 284 -13.45 -7.91 -7.24
C GLY A 284 -13.15 -7.65 -5.77
N ALA A 285 -12.87 -6.41 -5.37
CA ALA A 285 -12.60 -6.10 -3.95
C ALA A 285 -13.85 -6.28 -3.06
N GLU A 286 -15.05 -6.20 -3.61
CA GLU A 286 -16.32 -6.49 -2.92
C GLU A 286 -16.48 -7.99 -2.58
N LYS A 287 -15.68 -8.86 -3.16
CA LYS A 287 -15.68 -10.30 -2.92
C LYS A 287 -14.58 -10.75 -1.93
N LEU A 288 -13.79 -9.81 -1.43
CA LEU A 288 -12.74 -10.08 -0.43
C LEU A 288 -13.34 -10.36 0.95
N LEU A 289 -12.61 -11.16 1.75
CA LEU A 289 -13.10 -11.73 3.00
C LEU A 289 -12.86 -10.84 4.23
N GLY A 290 -12.17 -9.71 4.07
CA GLY A 290 -11.73 -8.87 5.19
C GLY A 290 -10.46 -9.40 5.87
N TYR A 291 -10.10 -8.83 7.01
CA TYR A 291 -8.93 -9.24 7.81
C TYR A 291 -7.61 -9.33 7.03
N GLY A 292 -7.37 -8.40 6.13
CA GLY A 292 -6.14 -8.33 5.34
C GLY A 292 -6.18 -9.09 4.01
N ASP A 293 -7.29 -9.74 3.66
CA ASP A 293 -7.50 -10.26 2.31
C ASP A 293 -7.55 -9.10 1.33
N MET A 294 -6.63 -9.06 0.35
CA MET A 294 -6.43 -7.90 -0.50
C MET A 294 -6.26 -8.26 -1.97
N LEU A 295 -6.49 -7.28 -2.81
CA LEU A 295 -6.03 -7.23 -4.19
C LEU A 295 -4.86 -6.25 -4.27
N TYR A 296 -3.66 -6.81 -4.45
CA TYR A 296 -2.40 -6.09 -4.57
C TYR A 296 -2.12 -5.76 -6.03
N TYR A 297 -2.05 -4.47 -6.35
CA TYR A 297 -1.96 -3.99 -7.72
C TYR A 297 -0.84 -2.94 -7.88
N PRO A 298 0.43 -3.35 -7.83
CA PRO A 298 1.54 -2.45 -8.09
C PRO A 298 1.58 -2.04 -9.57
N ASN A 299 2.12 -0.85 -9.84
CA ASN A 299 2.29 -0.34 -11.19
C ASN A 299 3.06 -1.35 -12.09
N GLY A 300 2.54 -1.56 -13.29
CA GLY A 300 3.12 -2.48 -14.27
C GLY A 300 2.53 -3.89 -14.27
N MET A 301 1.71 -4.27 -13.29
CA MET A 301 0.93 -5.51 -13.35
C MET A 301 -0.29 -5.35 -14.27
N GLN A 302 -0.62 -6.40 -15.01
CA GLN A 302 -1.80 -6.40 -15.89
C GLN A 302 -3.12 -6.58 -15.12
N LYS A 303 -3.08 -7.34 -14.03
CA LYS A 303 -4.23 -7.61 -13.15
C LYS A 303 -3.80 -7.61 -11.69
N PRO A 304 -4.69 -7.24 -10.75
CA PRO A 304 -4.42 -7.35 -9.33
C PRO A 304 -4.12 -8.80 -8.91
N LEU A 305 -3.18 -8.96 -8.00
CA LEU A 305 -2.87 -10.24 -7.38
C LEU A 305 -3.60 -10.35 -6.04
N ARG A 306 -4.31 -11.46 -5.81
CA ARG A 306 -4.90 -11.73 -4.51
C ARG A 306 -3.84 -12.18 -3.52
N VAL A 307 -3.74 -11.46 -2.41
CA VAL A 307 -2.75 -11.70 -1.36
C VAL A 307 -3.46 -11.69 0.00
N GLN A 308 -3.13 -12.66 0.86
CA GLN A 308 -3.45 -12.55 2.26
C GLN A 308 -2.38 -11.68 2.91
N GLY A 309 -2.77 -10.48 3.34
CA GLY A 309 -1.89 -9.54 4.02
C GLY A 309 -1.34 -10.12 5.32
N CYS A 310 -0.10 -9.78 5.64
CA CYS A 310 0.50 -10.20 6.88
C CYS A 310 -0.11 -9.46 8.06
N PHE A 311 -0.14 -10.14 9.21
CA PHE A 311 -0.69 -9.65 10.46
C PHE A 311 0.44 -9.25 11.41
N CYS A 312 0.27 -8.05 12.00
CA CYS A 312 1.08 -7.56 13.10
C CYS A 312 0.11 -7.07 14.19
N SER A 313 0.23 -7.60 15.38
CA SER A 313 -0.62 -7.20 16.51
C SER A 313 -0.20 -5.85 17.08
N THR A 314 -1.12 -5.16 17.74
CA THR A 314 -0.83 -3.89 18.45
C THR A 314 0.30 -4.07 19.48
N ASN A 315 0.30 -5.16 20.22
CA ASN A 315 1.35 -5.46 21.21
C ASN A 315 2.74 -5.63 20.57
N GLU A 316 2.81 -6.25 19.40
CA GLU A 316 4.07 -6.36 18.64
C GLU A 316 4.55 -4.99 18.18
N VAL A 317 3.66 -4.15 17.65
CA VAL A 317 3.99 -2.76 17.27
C VAL A 317 4.52 -1.99 18.46
N GLU A 318 3.82 -2.00 19.59
CA GLU A 318 4.23 -1.30 20.82
C GLU A 318 5.59 -1.79 21.34
N SER A 319 5.82 -3.10 21.32
CA SER A 319 7.08 -3.71 21.76
C SER A 319 8.26 -3.27 20.90
N ILE A 320 8.09 -3.28 19.58
CA ILE A 320 9.16 -2.87 18.64
C ILE A 320 9.41 -1.37 18.72
N VAL A 321 8.34 -0.56 18.76
CA VAL A 321 8.46 0.89 18.95
C VAL A 321 9.15 1.21 20.27
N GLY A 322 8.80 0.53 21.36
CA GLY A 322 9.47 0.66 22.65
C GLY A 322 10.96 0.29 22.63
N PHE A 323 11.34 -0.70 21.83
CA PHE A 323 12.74 -1.05 21.61
C PHE A 323 13.49 0.04 20.83
N ILE A 324 12.90 0.58 19.77
CA ILE A 324 13.53 1.60 18.92
C ILE A 324 13.73 2.94 19.66
N LYS A 325 12.87 3.25 20.63
CA LYS A 325 12.96 4.47 21.45
C LYS A 325 14.07 4.45 22.50
N ARG A 326 14.65 3.29 22.81
CA ARG A 326 15.75 3.11 23.79
C ARG A 326 17.09 3.45 23.18
#